data_4162dba38f5ac010e150cde9b17e8993
#
_entry.id   4162dba38f5ac010e150cde9b17e8993
#
_cell.length_a   1.000
_cell.length_b   1.000
_cell.length_c   1.000
_cell.angle_alpha   90.00
_cell.angle_beta   90.00
_cell.angle_gamma   90.00
#
_symmetry.space_group_name_H-M   'P 1'
#
loop_
_entity.id
_entity.type
_entity.pdbx_description
1 polymer ?
#
loop_
_entity_poly.entity_id
_entity_poly.type
_entity_poly.pdbx_seq_one_letter_code
_entity_poly.pdbx_strand_id
1 'polypeptide(L)'
;MIMVQSTFFLVDETKEDALDLMRVMVGNSRKEDGCVSYEYFAGVTETNQVVLLQEWTDAECLQGHYQSSHMEEFLSKLGLYLESEVITR
;
A
#
# COMPACT_ATOMS: atom_id res chain seq x y z
N MET A 1 8.29 17.56 0.15
CA MET A 1 7.61 16.35 -0.32
C MET A 1 8.27 15.12 0.27
N ILE A 2 7.47 14.15 0.67
CA ILE A 2 7.95 12.91 1.27
C ILE A 2 7.55 11.74 0.37
N MET A 3 8.52 10.88 0.05
CA MET A 3 8.26 9.65 -0.69
C MET A 3 8.51 8.46 0.23
N VAL A 4 7.59 7.49 0.22
CA VAL A 4 7.72 6.24 0.95
C VAL A 4 7.57 5.08 -0.02
N GLN A 5 8.45 4.09 0.10
CA GLN A 5 8.40 2.88 -0.69
C GLN A 5 8.17 1.69 0.23
N SER A 6 7.19 0.86 -0.09
CA SER A 6 6.91 -0.37 0.66
C SER A 6 6.89 -1.56 -0.29
N THR A 7 7.53 -2.65 0.09
CA THR A 7 7.57 -3.88 -0.71
C THR A 7 6.77 -4.96 0.00
N PHE A 8 5.86 -5.59 -0.75
CA PHE A 8 4.96 -6.64 -0.27
C PHE A 8 5.25 -7.93 -1.01
N PHE A 9 5.28 -9.04 -0.27
CA PHE A 9 5.43 -10.37 -0.86
C PHE A 9 4.14 -11.15 -0.63
N LEU A 10 3.37 -11.35 -1.72
CA LEU A 10 2.03 -11.91 -1.65
C LEU A 10 2.04 -13.43 -1.70
N VAL A 11 1.06 -14.05 -1.03
CA VAL A 11 0.80 -15.48 -1.16
C VAL A 11 0.12 -15.71 -2.52
N ASP A 12 0.66 -16.63 -3.31
CA ASP A 12 0.20 -16.85 -4.68
C ASP A 12 -1.29 -17.18 -4.76
N GLU A 13 -1.78 -18.04 -3.89
CA GLU A 13 -3.18 -18.51 -3.88
C GLU A 13 -4.19 -17.40 -3.57
N THR A 14 -3.77 -16.36 -2.86
CA THR A 14 -4.66 -15.25 -2.45
C THR A 14 -4.28 -13.94 -3.07
N LYS A 15 -3.41 -13.97 -4.09
CA LYS A 15 -2.88 -12.77 -4.73
C LYS A 15 -3.98 -11.82 -5.23
N GLU A 16 -5.01 -12.34 -5.89
CA GLU A 16 -6.08 -11.49 -6.42
C GLU A 16 -6.86 -10.79 -5.31
N ASP A 17 -7.07 -11.44 -4.18
CA ASP A 17 -7.73 -10.82 -3.03
C ASP A 17 -6.88 -9.67 -2.48
N ALA A 18 -5.56 -9.86 -2.40
CA ALA A 18 -4.65 -8.81 -1.96
C ALA A 18 -4.65 -7.62 -2.94
N LEU A 19 -4.63 -7.90 -4.23
CA LEU A 19 -4.66 -6.84 -5.25
C LEU A 19 -5.97 -6.05 -5.21
N ASP A 20 -7.10 -6.71 -4.94
CA ASP A 20 -8.38 -6.01 -4.77
C ASP A 20 -8.36 -5.07 -3.57
N LEU A 21 -7.79 -5.50 -2.44
CA LEU A 21 -7.59 -4.63 -1.29
C LEU A 21 -6.72 -3.43 -1.63
N MET A 22 -5.64 -3.66 -2.38
CA MET A 22 -4.73 -2.61 -2.80
C MET A 22 -5.41 -1.58 -3.71
N ARG A 23 -6.28 -2.04 -4.62
CA ARG A 23 -7.05 -1.14 -5.50
C ARG A 23 -7.96 -0.22 -4.70
N VAL A 24 -8.62 -0.77 -3.67
CA VAL A 24 -9.46 0.04 -2.77
C VAL A 24 -8.61 1.07 -2.03
N MET A 25 -7.42 0.67 -1.55
CA MET A 25 -6.50 1.60 -0.88
C MET A 25 -6.06 2.73 -1.79
N VAL A 26 -5.76 2.44 -3.06
CA VAL A 26 -5.39 3.47 -4.02
C VAL A 26 -6.52 4.49 -4.16
N GLY A 27 -7.75 4.03 -4.34
CA GLY A 27 -8.90 4.92 -4.50
C GLY A 27 -9.12 5.82 -3.29
N ASN A 28 -9.05 5.27 -2.10
CA ASN A 28 -9.25 6.03 -0.86
C ASN A 28 -8.08 6.96 -0.55
N SER A 29 -6.85 6.49 -0.75
CA SER A 29 -5.66 7.27 -0.42
C SER A 29 -5.50 8.49 -1.33
N ARG A 30 -5.82 8.35 -2.61
CA ARG A 30 -5.72 9.46 -3.56
C ARG A 30 -6.65 10.62 -3.26
N LYS A 31 -7.70 10.39 -2.47
CA LYS A 31 -8.64 11.42 -2.04
C LYS A 31 -8.19 12.16 -0.79
N GLU A 32 -7.16 11.68 -0.11
CA GLU A 32 -6.69 12.30 1.12
C GLU A 32 -5.91 13.58 0.84
N ASP A 33 -5.99 14.52 1.78
CA ASP A 33 -5.25 15.77 1.69
C ASP A 33 -3.76 15.52 1.64
N GLY A 34 -3.08 16.16 0.70
CA GLY A 34 -1.63 16.07 0.58
C GLY A 34 -1.12 14.84 -0.14
N CYS A 35 -2.00 13.97 -0.61
CA CYS A 35 -1.57 12.83 -1.43
C CYS A 35 -1.18 13.29 -2.82
N VAL A 36 0.11 13.22 -3.14
CA VAL A 36 0.65 13.60 -4.45
C VAL A 36 0.54 12.43 -5.41
N SER A 37 0.91 11.23 -4.95
CA SER A 37 0.81 10.01 -5.74
C SER A 37 0.67 8.80 -4.82
N TYR A 38 0.00 7.77 -5.32
CA TYR A 38 -0.21 6.52 -4.59
C TYR A 38 -0.47 5.43 -5.61
N GLU A 39 0.51 4.53 -5.81
CA GLU A 39 0.40 3.49 -6.84
C GLU A 39 1.18 2.24 -6.45
N TYR A 40 0.61 1.09 -6.78
CA TYR A 40 1.26 -0.21 -6.64
C TYR A 40 1.81 -0.68 -7.98
N PHE A 41 2.98 -1.32 -7.94
CA PHE A 41 3.65 -1.85 -9.12
C PHE A 41 4.00 -3.31 -8.90
N ALA A 42 3.62 -4.17 -9.83
CA ALA A 42 3.96 -5.60 -9.77
C ALA A 42 5.33 -5.84 -10.39
N GLY A 43 6.10 -6.76 -9.84
CA GLY A 43 7.39 -7.14 -10.39
C GLY A 43 7.24 -7.83 -11.74
N VAL A 44 8.15 -7.57 -12.65
CA VAL A 44 8.16 -8.20 -13.98
C VAL A 44 8.62 -9.65 -13.88
N THR A 45 9.65 -9.91 -13.08
CA THR A 45 10.19 -11.25 -12.89
C THR A 45 9.71 -11.92 -11.60
N GLU A 46 9.36 -11.11 -10.59
CA GLU A 46 8.84 -11.57 -9.31
C GLU A 46 7.36 -11.19 -9.20
N THR A 47 6.50 -11.99 -9.80
CA THR A 47 5.08 -11.65 -9.99
C THR A 47 4.29 -11.51 -8.68
N ASN A 48 4.75 -12.12 -7.58
CA ASN A 48 4.12 -11.99 -6.27
C ASN A 48 4.73 -10.87 -5.42
N GLN A 49 5.70 -10.16 -5.96
CA GLN A 49 6.27 -8.99 -5.31
C GLN A 49 5.59 -7.73 -5.85
N VAL A 50 5.08 -6.92 -4.95
CA VAL A 50 4.40 -5.67 -5.28
C VAL A 50 5.04 -4.55 -4.50
N VAL A 51 5.31 -3.43 -5.17
CA VAL A 51 5.90 -2.25 -4.55
C VAL A 51 4.90 -1.12 -4.56
N LEU A 52 4.69 -0.50 -3.41
CA LEU A 52 3.91 0.73 -3.28
C LEU A 52 4.85 1.91 -3.27
N LEU A 53 4.61 2.85 -4.17
CA LEU A 53 5.26 4.17 -4.13
C LEU A 53 4.19 5.19 -3.79
N GLN A 54 4.44 5.96 -2.72
CA GLN A 54 3.51 7.00 -2.30
C GLN A 54 4.28 8.28 -2.01
N GLU A 55 3.68 9.39 -2.38
CA GLU A 55 4.26 10.72 -2.17
C GLU A 55 3.24 11.62 -1.50
N TRP A 56 3.70 12.36 -0.50
CA TRP A 56 2.87 13.26 0.29
C TRP A 56 3.52 14.63 0.38
N THR A 57 2.70 15.69 0.46
CA THR A 57 3.21 17.06 0.50
C THR A 57 4.04 17.32 1.75
N ASP A 58 3.69 16.72 2.88
CA ASP A 58 4.39 16.89 4.15
C ASP A 58 4.15 15.70 5.10
N ALA A 59 4.88 15.71 6.21
CA ALA A 59 4.81 14.63 7.20
C ALA A 59 3.46 14.55 7.91
N GLU A 60 2.79 15.68 8.09
CA GLU A 60 1.49 15.73 8.76
C GLU A 60 0.43 15.00 7.94
N CYS A 61 0.42 15.22 6.61
CA CYS A 61 -0.51 14.52 5.72
C CYS A 61 -0.22 13.03 5.68
N LEU A 62 1.04 12.62 5.65
CA LEU A 62 1.42 11.22 5.71
C LEU A 62 0.94 10.59 7.03
N GLN A 63 1.12 11.27 8.14
CA GLN A 63 0.67 10.78 9.44
C GLN A 63 -0.85 10.61 9.47
N GLY A 64 -1.59 11.56 8.89
CA GLY A 64 -3.05 11.46 8.76
C GLY A 64 -3.47 10.23 7.98
N HIS A 65 -2.73 9.90 6.91
CA HIS A 65 -2.96 8.69 6.12
C HIS A 65 -2.80 7.43 6.98
N TYR A 66 -1.73 7.35 7.75
CA TYR A 66 -1.47 6.18 8.61
C TYR A 66 -2.52 6.01 9.70
N GLN A 67 -3.18 7.08 10.12
CA GLN A 67 -4.21 7.06 11.16
C GLN A 67 -5.63 6.90 10.60
N SER A 68 -5.77 6.82 9.27
CA SER A 68 -7.09 6.73 8.65
C SER A 68 -7.77 5.40 8.92
N SER A 69 -9.12 5.41 8.89
CA SER A 69 -9.91 4.19 9.09
C SER A 69 -9.69 3.17 7.97
N HIS A 70 -9.53 3.63 6.73
CA HIS A 70 -9.27 2.71 5.62
C HIS A 70 -7.88 2.07 5.71
N MET A 71 -6.88 2.76 6.29
CA MET A 71 -5.58 2.18 6.54
C MET A 71 -5.65 1.08 7.60
N GLU A 72 -6.39 1.33 8.68
CA GLU A 72 -6.60 0.35 9.74
C GLU A 72 -7.28 -0.91 9.19
N GLU A 73 -8.35 -0.73 8.42
CA GLU A 73 -9.06 -1.84 7.82
C GLU A 73 -8.17 -2.64 6.85
N PHE A 74 -7.41 -1.93 6.01
CA PHE A 74 -6.47 -2.53 5.07
C PHE A 74 -5.45 -3.41 5.80
N LEU A 75 -4.80 -2.88 6.83
CA LEU A 75 -3.78 -3.63 7.57
C LEU A 75 -4.37 -4.85 8.29
N SER A 76 -5.60 -4.75 8.78
CA SER A 76 -6.23 -5.87 9.47
C SER A 76 -6.51 -7.06 8.54
N LYS A 77 -6.69 -6.81 7.25
CA LYS A 77 -6.97 -7.85 6.25
C LYS A 77 -5.72 -8.30 5.50
N LEU A 78 -4.81 -7.38 5.25
CA LEU A 78 -3.63 -7.63 4.41
C LEU A 78 -2.74 -8.74 4.96
N GLY A 79 -2.58 -8.83 6.27
CA GLY A 79 -1.72 -9.82 6.90
C GLY A 79 -2.03 -11.26 6.50
N LEU A 80 -3.29 -11.54 6.14
CA LEU A 80 -3.72 -12.87 5.71
C LEU A 80 -3.16 -13.26 4.34
N TYR A 81 -2.69 -12.28 3.56
CA TYR A 81 -2.29 -12.46 2.17
C TYR A 81 -0.81 -12.27 1.94
N LEU A 82 -0.02 -12.05 3.00
CA LEU A 82 1.42 -11.82 2.90
C LEU A 82 2.22 -13.06 3.26
N GLU A 83 3.29 -13.32 2.51
CA GLU A 83 4.24 -14.39 2.82
C GLU A 83 5.23 -13.97 3.90
N SER A 84 5.54 -12.67 3.97
CA SER A 84 6.53 -12.14 4.89
C SER A 84 6.17 -10.72 5.28
N GLU A 85 6.97 -10.14 6.19
CA GLU A 85 6.76 -8.76 6.62
C GLU A 85 6.96 -7.76 5.48
N VAL A 86 6.22 -6.65 5.55
CA VAL A 86 6.37 -5.54 4.61
C VAL A 86 7.68 -4.83 4.89
N ILE A 87 8.45 -4.55 3.83
CA ILE A 87 9.69 -3.79 3.92
C ILE A 87 9.41 -2.36 3.48
N THR A 88 9.59 -1.40 4.37
CA THR A 88 9.33 0.02 4.09
C THR A 88 10.61 0.83 4.13
N ARG A 89 10.78 1.71 3.16
CA ARG A 89 11.94 2.59 3.04
C ARG A 89 11.56 4.03 2.75
#